data_4c58d137eda6fd1aa335f03cc2439df2
#
_entry.id   4c58d137eda6fd1aa335f03cc2439df2
#
_cell.length_a   1.000
_cell.length_b   1.000
_cell.length_c   1.000
_cell.angle_alpha   90.00
_cell.angle_beta   90.00
_cell.angle_gamma   90.00
#
_symmetry.space_group_name_H-M   'P 1'
#
loop_
_entity.id
_entity.type
_entity.pdbx_description
1 polymer ?
#
loop_
_entity_poly.entity_id
_entity_poly.type
_entity_poly.pdbx_seq_one_letter_code
_entity_poly.pdbx_strand_id
1 'polypeptide(L)'
;MSPEYVRPYVKAQKNDERDAEAIAEAATRPTMRFVELKAEEQLDMQTLHRVRDRLVGERTALLNQLRAVLLERGIAIPQGRRKLEQHLDAMLGGPECAGVAPRMRRLLRDMRTEWQALDRRIEAFDEEFAVRARTDPDARRLATIPGIGVLNATALVAAIGNGETFARGRDLAAWLGLVPRQATTGGKPRLLGISKRGNKYLRKLLIHGARAAMPSLARSGTALGAWLRGLLARAHPNIVVVALANKLARIVWAVLRHGREFERTDVVASA
;
A
#
# COMPACT_ATOMS: atom_id res chain seq x y z
N MET A 1 -3.23 19.94 -9.57
CA MET A 1 -3.66 20.47 -8.24
C MET A 1 -4.49 19.42 -7.51
N SER A 2 -4.52 19.43 -6.18
CA SER A 2 -5.44 18.57 -5.44
C SER A 2 -6.85 19.17 -5.45
N PRO A 3 -7.91 18.38 -5.74
CA PRO A 3 -9.31 18.87 -5.71
C PRO A 3 -9.71 19.52 -4.39
N GLU A 4 -9.12 19.08 -3.28
CA GLU A 4 -9.39 19.64 -1.95
C GLU A 4 -9.02 21.13 -1.83
N TYR A 5 -7.96 21.55 -2.51
CA TYR A 5 -7.52 22.96 -2.52
C TYR A 5 -8.25 23.81 -3.56
N VAL A 6 -8.91 23.19 -4.53
CA VAL A 6 -9.76 23.88 -5.51
C VAL A 6 -11.17 24.13 -4.95
N ARG A 7 -11.67 23.17 -4.15
CA ARG A 7 -13.03 23.18 -3.59
C ARG A 7 -13.46 24.50 -2.91
N PRO A 8 -12.60 25.22 -2.15
CA PRO A 8 -12.99 26.50 -1.54
C PRO A 8 -13.36 27.60 -2.54
N TYR A 9 -12.96 27.47 -3.81
CA TYR A 9 -13.22 28.44 -4.87
C TYR A 9 -14.45 28.06 -5.70
N VAL A 10 -15.03 26.86 -5.49
CA VAL A 10 -16.21 26.41 -6.23
C VAL A 10 -17.45 27.14 -5.73
N LYS A 11 -18.13 27.86 -6.63
CA LYS A 11 -19.42 28.50 -6.36
C LYS A 11 -20.53 27.47 -6.16
N ALA A 12 -21.59 27.86 -5.47
CA ALA A 12 -22.77 27.02 -5.25
C ALA A 12 -23.36 26.49 -6.58
N GLN A 13 -23.89 25.25 -6.57
CA GLN A 13 -24.41 24.49 -7.71
C GLN A 13 -23.30 23.89 -8.60
N LYS A 14 -23.45 22.62 -8.98
CA LYS A 14 -22.51 21.91 -9.81
C LYS A 14 -22.70 22.31 -11.29
N ASN A 15 -21.64 22.87 -11.88
CA ASN A 15 -21.57 23.25 -13.29
C ASN A 15 -20.10 23.22 -13.72
N ASP A 16 -19.79 22.67 -14.87
CA ASP A 16 -18.43 22.52 -15.39
C ASP A 16 -17.75 23.90 -15.62
N GLU A 17 -18.49 24.95 -15.99
CA GLU A 17 -17.97 26.31 -16.10
C GLU A 17 -17.47 26.84 -14.74
N ARG A 18 -18.22 26.58 -13.66
CA ARG A 18 -17.82 26.98 -12.30
C ARG A 18 -16.66 26.17 -11.77
N ASP A 19 -16.57 24.91 -12.13
CA ASP A 19 -15.43 24.07 -11.81
C ASP A 19 -14.17 24.56 -12.55
N ALA A 20 -14.30 24.95 -13.83
CA ALA A 20 -13.22 25.56 -14.61
C ALA A 20 -12.78 26.92 -14.03
N GLU A 21 -13.72 27.78 -13.65
CA GLU A 21 -13.44 29.06 -12.98
C GLU A 21 -12.69 28.84 -11.64
N ALA A 22 -13.15 27.89 -10.83
CA ALA A 22 -12.52 27.56 -9.56
C ALA A 22 -11.10 26.99 -9.74
N ILE A 23 -10.87 26.20 -10.79
CA ILE A 23 -9.53 25.69 -11.15
C ILE A 23 -8.63 26.85 -11.57
N ALA A 24 -9.11 27.76 -12.42
CA ALA A 24 -8.35 28.91 -12.86
C ALA A 24 -7.98 29.83 -11.68
N GLU A 25 -8.95 30.15 -10.83
CA GLU A 25 -8.74 30.95 -9.61
C GLU A 25 -7.72 30.28 -8.67
N ALA A 26 -7.87 28.98 -8.40
CA ALA A 26 -6.93 28.25 -7.56
C ALA A 26 -5.52 28.23 -8.16
N ALA A 27 -5.39 28.15 -9.49
CA ALA A 27 -4.10 28.09 -10.17
C ALA A 27 -3.26 29.35 -10.02
N THR A 28 -3.90 30.50 -9.83
CA THR A 28 -3.22 31.81 -9.65
C THR A 28 -2.68 32.01 -8.22
N ARG A 29 -3.05 31.15 -7.26
CA ARG A 29 -2.66 31.34 -5.87
C ARG A 29 -1.21 30.93 -5.60
N PRO A 30 -0.40 31.78 -4.94
CA PRO A 30 1.03 31.56 -4.71
C PRO A 30 1.31 30.36 -3.79
N THR A 31 0.33 29.93 -3.00
CA THR A 31 0.44 28.77 -2.10
C THR A 31 0.01 27.46 -2.76
N MET A 32 -0.50 27.50 -4.00
CA MET A 32 -0.96 26.32 -4.72
C MET A 32 0.23 25.46 -5.14
N ARG A 33 0.11 24.15 -4.88
CA ARG A 33 1.10 23.18 -5.28
C ARG A 33 0.61 22.37 -6.47
N PHE A 34 1.43 22.32 -7.49
CA PHE A 34 1.20 21.49 -8.68
C PHE A 34 1.93 20.16 -8.52
N VAL A 35 1.34 19.12 -9.07
CA VAL A 35 2.04 17.85 -9.23
C VAL A 35 2.86 17.91 -10.53
N GLU A 36 4.02 17.32 -10.50
CA GLU A 36 4.85 17.11 -11.66
C GLU A 36 4.15 16.20 -12.69
N LEU A 37 4.32 16.51 -13.96
CA LEU A 37 3.81 15.68 -15.05
C LEU A 37 4.58 14.37 -15.05
N LYS A 38 3.87 13.28 -15.11
CA LYS A 38 4.47 11.94 -15.16
C LYS A 38 4.86 11.58 -16.57
N ALA A 39 6.00 10.91 -16.72
CA ALA A 39 6.36 10.25 -17.95
C ALA A 39 5.36 9.11 -18.27
N GLU A 40 5.21 8.78 -19.54
CA GLU A 40 4.33 7.70 -20.00
C GLU A 40 4.62 6.38 -19.28
N GLU A 41 5.90 6.02 -19.15
CA GLU A 41 6.34 4.84 -18.42
C GLU A 41 5.90 4.82 -16.93
N GLN A 42 5.87 5.98 -16.28
CA GLN A 42 5.35 6.10 -14.90
C GLN A 42 3.83 5.87 -14.86
N LEU A 43 3.09 6.36 -15.87
CA LEU A 43 1.65 6.16 -15.98
C LEU A 43 1.32 4.69 -16.24
N ASP A 44 2.07 4.04 -17.11
CA ASP A 44 1.92 2.62 -17.42
C ASP A 44 2.17 1.77 -16.17
N MET A 45 3.28 2.01 -15.48
CA MET A 45 3.59 1.30 -14.24
C MET A 45 2.52 1.51 -13.16
N GLN A 46 1.96 2.72 -13.02
CA GLN A 46 0.84 2.94 -12.12
C GLN A 46 -0.42 2.17 -12.53
N THR A 47 -0.65 2.06 -13.84
CA THR A 47 -1.79 1.30 -14.39
C THR A 47 -1.64 -0.18 -14.10
N LEU A 48 -0.46 -0.76 -14.31
CA LEU A 48 -0.15 -2.15 -13.96
C LEU A 48 -0.40 -2.41 -12.46
N HIS A 49 0.09 -1.54 -11.59
CA HIS A 49 -0.17 -1.65 -10.15
C HIS A 49 -1.67 -1.60 -9.80
N ARG A 50 -2.46 -0.74 -10.46
CA ARG A 50 -3.92 -0.65 -10.24
C ARG A 50 -4.63 -1.92 -10.70
N VAL A 51 -4.26 -2.45 -11.87
CA VAL A 51 -4.83 -3.68 -12.40
C VAL A 51 -4.52 -4.86 -11.48
N ARG A 52 -3.26 -5.00 -11.06
CA ARG A 52 -2.87 -6.03 -10.10
C ARG A 52 -3.63 -5.91 -8.77
N ASP A 53 -3.78 -4.71 -8.22
CA ASP A 53 -4.52 -4.50 -6.96
C ASP A 53 -5.99 -4.90 -7.07
N ARG A 54 -6.61 -4.63 -8.22
CA ARG A 54 -7.97 -5.08 -8.55
C ARG A 54 -8.05 -6.60 -8.58
N LEU A 55 -7.14 -7.28 -9.31
CA LEU A 55 -7.12 -8.74 -9.39
C LEU A 55 -6.92 -9.40 -8.02
N VAL A 56 -6.07 -8.84 -7.16
CA VAL A 56 -5.90 -9.31 -5.77
C VAL A 56 -7.19 -9.14 -4.97
N GLY A 57 -7.92 -8.05 -5.19
CA GLY A 57 -9.24 -7.80 -4.60
C GLY A 57 -10.27 -8.84 -5.05
N GLU A 58 -10.38 -9.09 -6.36
CA GLU A 58 -11.26 -10.09 -6.97
C GLU A 58 -10.97 -11.50 -6.44
N ARG A 59 -9.69 -11.89 -6.42
CA ARG A 59 -9.28 -13.16 -5.82
C ARG A 59 -9.72 -13.27 -4.36
N THR A 60 -9.53 -12.23 -3.59
CA THR A 60 -9.93 -12.24 -2.16
C THR A 60 -11.44 -12.39 -2.00
N ALA A 61 -12.23 -11.69 -2.83
CA ALA A 61 -13.68 -11.82 -2.85
C ALA A 61 -14.13 -13.24 -3.21
N LEU A 62 -13.54 -13.82 -4.25
CA LEU A 62 -13.81 -15.19 -4.70
C LEU A 62 -13.49 -16.22 -3.61
N LEU A 63 -12.34 -16.10 -2.94
CA LEU A 63 -11.96 -17.00 -1.84
C LEU A 63 -12.90 -16.90 -0.64
N ASN A 64 -13.40 -15.69 -0.33
CA ASN A 64 -14.39 -15.50 0.72
C ASN A 64 -15.73 -16.09 0.33
N GLN A 65 -16.15 -15.94 -0.92
CA GLN A 65 -17.38 -16.55 -1.44
C GLN A 65 -17.31 -18.08 -1.40
N LEU A 66 -16.18 -18.68 -1.81
CA LEU A 66 -15.96 -20.12 -1.70
C LEU A 66 -16.12 -20.62 -0.27
N ARG A 67 -15.54 -19.91 0.70
CA ARG A 67 -15.70 -20.26 2.12
C ARG A 67 -17.15 -20.15 2.60
N ALA A 68 -17.86 -19.08 2.20
CA ALA A 68 -19.26 -18.89 2.56
C ALA A 68 -20.14 -20.01 2.02
N VAL A 69 -19.98 -20.36 0.73
CA VAL A 69 -20.71 -21.46 0.06
C VAL A 69 -20.49 -22.80 0.76
N LEU A 70 -19.26 -23.08 1.19
CA LEU A 70 -18.93 -24.32 1.91
C LEU A 70 -19.46 -24.31 3.33
N LEU A 71 -19.35 -23.17 4.03
CA LEU A 71 -19.87 -23.02 5.40
C LEU A 71 -21.38 -23.21 5.49
N GLU A 72 -22.16 -22.70 4.53
CA GLU A 72 -23.61 -22.94 4.42
C GLU A 72 -23.98 -24.42 4.31
N ARG A 73 -23.01 -25.29 3.99
CA ARG A 73 -23.16 -26.76 3.91
C ARG A 73 -22.52 -27.48 5.06
N GLY A 74 -22.21 -26.76 6.14
CA GLY A 74 -21.57 -27.32 7.33
C GLY A 74 -20.07 -27.62 7.17
N ILE A 75 -19.45 -27.23 6.04
CA ILE A 75 -18.01 -27.45 5.78
C ILE A 75 -17.23 -26.20 6.20
N ALA A 76 -16.72 -26.21 7.42
CA ALA A 76 -15.90 -25.11 7.94
C ALA A 76 -14.43 -25.27 7.54
N ILE A 77 -13.89 -24.30 6.76
CA ILE A 77 -12.50 -24.32 6.34
C ILE A 77 -11.69 -23.30 7.13
N PRO A 78 -10.56 -23.68 7.72
CA PRO A 78 -9.69 -22.78 8.46
C PRO A 78 -9.19 -21.61 7.60
N GLN A 79 -8.88 -20.48 8.26
CA GLN A 79 -8.40 -19.30 7.59
C GLN A 79 -7.05 -19.55 6.90
N GLY A 80 -6.86 -18.96 5.71
CA GLY A 80 -5.65 -19.03 4.91
C GLY A 80 -5.90 -19.61 3.51
N ARG A 81 -5.25 -19.02 2.49
CA ARG A 81 -5.38 -19.42 1.07
C ARG A 81 -5.01 -20.87 0.86
N ARG A 82 -3.84 -21.27 1.34
CA ARG A 82 -3.31 -22.64 1.18
C ARG A 82 -4.22 -23.71 1.79
N LYS A 83 -4.84 -23.43 2.94
CA LYS A 83 -5.78 -24.37 3.57
C LYS A 83 -7.06 -24.54 2.74
N LEU A 84 -7.61 -23.45 2.21
CA LEU A 84 -8.76 -23.52 1.31
C LEU A 84 -8.44 -24.31 0.05
N GLU A 85 -7.27 -24.10 -0.55
CA GLU A 85 -6.80 -24.82 -1.71
C GLU A 85 -6.73 -26.32 -1.47
N GLN A 86 -6.04 -26.74 -0.41
CA GLN A 86 -5.91 -28.14 -0.03
C GLN A 86 -7.26 -28.84 0.20
N HIS A 87 -8.20 -28.16 0.90
CA HIS A 87 -9.53 -28.71 1.14
C HIS A 87 -10.36 -28.82 -0.14
N LEU A 88 -10.30 -27.80 -1.01
CA LEU A 88 -11.01 -27.86 -2.28
C LEU A 88 -10.48 -28.97 -3.19
N ASP A 89 -9.16 -29.11 -3.30
CA ASP A 89 -8.53 -30.11 -4.14
C ASP A 89 -8.84 -31.53 -3.63
N ALA A 90 -8.76 -31.77 -2.32
CA ALA A 90 -9.13 -33.05 -1.70
C ALA A 90 -10.63 -33.34 -1.90
N MET A 91 -11.50 -32.38 -1.69
CA MET A 91 -12.94 -32.52 -1.85
C MET A 91 -13.35 -32.76 -3.31
N LEU A 92 -12.77 -32.04 -4.28
CA LEU A 92 -13.11 -32.16 -5.69
C LEU A 92 -12.52 -33.40 -6.37
N GLY A 93 -11.40 -33.93 -5.84
CA GLY A 93 -10.70 -35.13 -6.32
C GLY A 93 -11.05 -36.41 -5.60
N GLY A 94 -11.76 -36.39 -4.46
CA GLY A 94 -11.99 -37.51 -3.59
C GLY A 94 -13.45 -37.95 -3.44
N PRO A 95 -13.67 -39.10 -2.70
CA PRO A 95 -15.00 -39.61 -2.39
C PRO A 95 -15.80 -38.67 -1.45
N GLU A 96 -15.15 -37.74 -0.77
CA GLU A 96 -15.78 -36.71 0.09
C GLU A 96 -16.75 -35.80 -0.67
N CYS A 97 -16.67 -35.80 -2.00
CA CYS A 97 -17.65 -35.13 -2.87
C CYS A 97 -19.03 -35.82 -2.89
N ALA A 98 -19.19 -36.99 -2.27
CA ALA A 98 -20.46 -37.76 -2.30
C ALA A 98 -21.63 -37.00 -1.65
N GLY A 99 -21.37 -36.13 -0.66
CA GLY A 99 -22.40 -35.31 0.02
C GLY A 99 -22.74 -34.02 -0.70
N VAL A 100 -22.04 -33.63 -1.77
CA VAL A 100 -22.24 -32.37 -2.50
C VAL A 100 -22.99 -32.63 -3.80
N ALA A 101 -24.14 -31.97 -4.01
CA ALA A 101 -24.94 -32.11 -5.22
C ALA A 101 -24.12 -31.87 -6.50
N PRO A 102 -24.38 -32.61 -7.61
CA PRO A 102 -23.59 -32.51 -8.84
C PRO A 102 -23.49 -31.08 -9.40
N ARG A 103 -24.60 -30.31 -9.30
CA ARG A 103 -24.62 -28.88 -9.70
C ARG A 103 -23.62 -28.04 -8.89
N MET A 104 -23.54 -28.27 -7.60
CA MET A 104 -22.65 -27.55 -6.70
C MET A 104 -21.19 -27.95 -6.95
N ARG A 105 -20.90 -29.23 -7.20
CA ARG A 105 -19.55 -29.66 -7.59
C ARG A 105 -19.07 -28.97 -8.85
N ARG A 106 -19.95 -28.81 -9.84
CA ARG A 106 -19.62 -28.07 -11.06
C ARG A 106 -19.28 -26.61 -10.74
N LEU A 107 -20.13 -25.93 -9.96
CA LEU A 107 -19.89 -24.54 -9.55
C LEU A 107 -18.56 -24.38 -8.81
N LEU A 108 -18.26 -25.25 -7.86
CA LEU A 108 -16.99 -25.19 -7.11
C LEU A 108 -15.77 -25.42 -8.02
N ARG A 109 -15.87 -26.28 -9.04
CA ARG A 109 -14.80 -26.45 -10.05
C ARG A 109 -14.63 -25.20 -10.90
N ASP A 110 -15.72 -24.58 -11.34
CA ASP A 110 -15.68 -23.35 -12.13
C ASP A 110 -15.03 -22.23 -11.30
N MET A 111 -15.42 -22.03 -10.05
CA MET A 111 -14.80 -21.06 -9.14
C MET A 111 -13.32 -21.37 -8.86
N ARG A 112 -12.94 -22.65 -8.76
CA ARG A 112 -11.53 -23.06 -8.62
C ARG A 112 -10.72 -22.69 -9.86
N THR A 113 -11.28 -22.91 -11.06
CA THR A 113 -10.65 -22.54 -12.33
C THR A 113 -10.48 -21.04 -12.47
N GLU A 114 -11.48 -20.26 -12.09
CA GLU A 114 -11.41 -18.80 -12.03
C GLU A 114 -10.30 -18.34 -11.07
N TRP A 115 -10.23 -18.92 -9.87
CA TRP A 115 -9.18 -18.60 -8.92
C TRP A 115 -7.78 -18.87 -9.52
N GLN A 116 -7.56 -20.02 -10.14
CA GLN A 116 -6.29 -20.36 -10.79
C GLN A 116 -5.94 -19.34 -11.92
N ALA A 117 -6.94 -18.90 -12.67
CA ALA A 117 -6.74 -17.89 -13.69
C ALA A 117 -6.33 -16.54 -13.10
N LEU A 118 -6.94 -16.13 -11.98
CA LEU A 118 -6.56 -14.91 -11.27
C LEU A 118 -5.13 -15.01 -10.71
N ASP A 119 -4.75 -16.16 -10.14
CA ASP A 119 -3.38 -16.37 -9.62
C ASP A 119 -2.34 -16.24 -10.74
N ARG A 120 -2.52 -16.92 -11.87
CA ARG A 120 -1.59 -16.80 -13.02
C ARG A 120 -1.44 -15.34 -13.51
N ARG A 121 -2.53 -14.59 -13.57
CA ARG A 121 -2.47 -13.18 -13.98
C ARG A 121 -1.75 -12.32 -12.95
N ILE A 122 -1.96 -12.55 -11.66
CA ILE A 122 -1.26 -11.81 -10.59
C ILE A 122 0.23 -12.12 -10.62
N GLU A 123 0.61 -13.40 -10.82
CA GLU A 123 2.00 -13.85 -10.91
C GLU A 123 2.73 -13.19 -12.08
N ALA A 124 2.08 -13.08 -13.26
CA ALA A 124 2.66 -12.39 -14.40
C ALA A 124 2.99 -10.91 -14.09
N PHE A 125 2.12 -10.19 -13.38
CA PHE A 125 2.41 -8.84 -12.91
C PHE A 125 3.54 -8.81 -11.87
N ASP A 126 3.58 -9.78 -10.96
CA ASP A 126 4.65 -9.87 -9.95
C ASP A 126 6.03 -10.09 -10.60
N GLU A 127 6.10 -10.88 -11.66
CA GLU A 127 7.32 -11.10 -12.44
C GLU A 127 7.75 -9.81 -13.17
N GLU A 128 6.82 -9.10 -13.80
CA GLU A 128 7.09 -7.81 -14.46
C GLU A 128 7.64 -6.78 -13.46
N PHE A 129 7.02 -6.65 -12.28
CA PHE A 129 7.52 -5.78 -11.23
C PHE A 129 8.89 -6.22 -10.70
N ALA A 130 9.16 -7.54 -10.63
CA ALA A 130 10.46 -8.04 -10.23
C ALA A 130 11.56 -7.69 -11.25
N VAL A 131 11.26 -7.77 -12.54
CA VAL A 131 12.17 -7.31 -13.61
C VAL A 131 12.42 -5.82 -13.47
N ARG A 132 11.36 -5.01 -13.36
CA ARG A 132 11.47 -3.57 -13.22
C ARG A 132 12.28 -3.16 -11.98
N ALA A 133 12.05 -3.80 -10.84
CA ALA A 133 12.81 -3.50 -9.61
C ALA A 133 14.31 -3.80 -9.73
N ARG A 134 14.71 -4.71 -10.62
CA ARG A 134 16.12 -5.02 -10.89
C ARG A 134 16.77 -4.07 -11.90
N THR A 135 16.01 -3.60 -12.88
CA THR A 135 16.52 -2.77 -13.98
C THR A 135 16.50 -1.27 -13.64
N ASP A 136 15.53 -0.83 -12.84
CA ASP A 136 15.40 0.57 -12.44
C ASP A 136 16.33 0.89 -11.25
N PRO A 137 17.28 1.84 -11.41
CA PRO A 137 18.24 2.18 -10.36
C PRO A 137 17.58 2.71 -9.07
N ASP A 138 16.50 3.47 -9.19
CA ASP A 138 15.78 4.03 -8.05
C ASP A 138 15.00 2.96 -7.29
N ALA A 139 14.32 2.08 -8.01
CA ALA A 139 13.63 0.94 -7.40
C ALA A 139 14.61 0.00 -6.69
N ARG A 140 15.79 -0.24 -7.28
CA ARG A 140 16.85 -1.05 -6.68
C ARG A 140 17.39 -0.41 -5.39
N ARG A 141 17.63 0.92 -5.39
CA ARG A 141 18.02 1.65 -4.17
C ARG A 141 16.94 1.57 -3.09
N LEU A 142 15.68 1.73 -3.46
CA LEU A 142 14.57 1.61 -2.50
C LEU A 142 14.46 0.21 -1.89
N ALA A 143 14.77 -0.84 -2.65
CA ALA A 143 14.72 -2.22 -2.16
C ALA A 143 15.76 -2.52 -1.07
N THR A 144 16.76 -1.66 -0.86
CA THR A 144 17.71 -1.78 0.27
C THR A 144 17.09 -1.41 1.61
N ILE A 145 15.96 -0.69 1.60
CA ILE A 145 15.26 -0.25 2.80
C ILE A 145 14.46 -1.42 3.40
N PRO A 146 14.66 -1.79 4.67
CA PRO A 146 13.86 -2.84 5.30
C PRO A 146 12.36 -2.53 5.27
N GLY A 147 11.58 -3.45 4.70
CA GLY A 147 10.13 -3.29 4.51
C GLY A 147 9.72 -2.65 3.18
N ILE A 148 10.68 -2.28 2.34
CA ILE A 148 10.41 -1.86 0.97
C ILE A 148 10.81 -3.00 0.03
N GLY A 149 9.84 -3.80 -0.35
CA GLY A 149 10.01 -4.86 -1.35
C GLY A 149 9.70 -4.37 -2.77
N VAL A 150 9.74 -5.28 -3.73
CA VAL A 150 9.51 -5.04 -5.17
C VAL A 150 8.28 -4.17 -5.43
N LEU A 151 7.12 -4.55 -4.87
CA LEU A 151 5.87 -3.80 -5.07
C LEU A 151 5.90 -2.38 -4.49
N ASN A 152 6.53 -2.21 -3.32
CA ASN A 152 6.69 -0.88 -2.74
C ASN A 152 7.62 -0.01 -3.59
N ALA A 153 8.77 -0.56 -3.98
CA ALA A 153 9.80 0.16 -4.72
C ALA A 153 9.27 0.65 -6.07
N THR A 154 8.73 -0.25 -6.89
CA THR A 154 8.20 0.09 -8.22
C THR A 154 7.00 1.03 -8.16
N ALA A 155 6.08 0.84 -7.19
CA ALA A 155 4.94 1.74 -7.01
C ALA A 155 5.35 3.14 -6.55
N LEU A 156 6.36 3.25 -5.68
CA LEU A 156 6.86 4.54 -5.20
C LEU A 156 7.58 5.31 -6.32
N VAL A 157 8.49 4.66 -7.06
CA VAL A 157 9.18 5.30 -8.20
C VAL A 157 8.16 5.76 -9.25
N ALA A 158 7.19 4.94 -9.61
CA ALA A 158 6.14 5.31 -10.54
C ALA A 158 5.29 6.51 -10.06
N ALA A 159 5.13 6.67 -8.75
CA ALA A 159 4.27 7.73 -8.20
C ALA A 159 4.99 9.05 -7.99
N ILE A 160 6.25 9.03 -7.57
CA ILE A 160 6.98 10.22 -7.09
C ILE A 160 8.32 10.46 -7.80
N GLY A 161 8.70 9.60 -8.76
CA GLY A 161 9.99 9.71 -9.46
C GLY A 161 11.17 9.77 -8.48
N ASN A 162 12.07 10.70 -8.68
CA ASN A 162 13.24 10.96 -7.82
C ASN A 162 12.91 11.76 -6.53
N GLY A 163 11.62 12.06 -6.27
CA GLY A 163 11.16 12.74 -5.06
C GLY A 163 11.38 14.26 -5.03
N GLU A 164 11.76 14.89 -6.13
CA GLU A 164 12.03 16.35 -6.22
C GLU A 164 10.81 17.22 -5.91
N THR A 165 9.62 16.73 -6.20
CA THR A 165 8.35 17.41 -5.88
C THR A 165 8.20 17.71 -4.38
N PHE A 166 8.93 17.02 -3.52
CA PHE A 166 8.83 17.18 -2.07
C PHE A 166 10.09 17.83 -1.51
N ALA A 167 9.93 18.97 -0.85
CA ALA A 167 11.05 19.68 -0.22
C ALA A 167 11.70 18.88 0.92
N ARG A 168 10.91 18.05 1.62
CA ARG A 168 11.36 17.26 2.78
C ARG A 168 10.62 15.93 2.84
N GLY A 169 11.23 14.93 3.46
CA GLY A 169 10.60 13.60 3.63
C GLY A 169 9.30 13.64 4.45
N ARG A 170 9.10 14.62 5.33
CA ARG A 170 7.82 14.82 6.03
C ARG A 170 6.68 15.25 5.10
N ASP A 171 7.01 15.94 4.00
CA ASP A 171 6.01 16.38 3.03
C ASP A 171 5.50 15.17 2.23
N LEU A 172 6.38 14.23 1.86
CA LEU A 172 5.99 12.94 1.29
C LEU A 172 5.12 12.13 2.26
N ALA A 173 5.51 12.04 3.54
CA ALA A 173 4.70 11.32 4.55
C ALA A 173 3.31 11.97 4.75
N ALA A 174 3.21 13.29 4.67
CA ALA A 174 1.94 14.03 4.70
C ALA A 174 1.11 13.77 3.45
N TRP A 175 1.73 13.80 2.26
CA TRP A 175 1.08 13.47 0.99
C TRP A 175 0.54 12.04 0.96
N LEU A 176 1.23 11.09 1.59
CA LEU A 176 0.75 9.71 1.76
C LEU A 176 -0.34 9.57 2.83
N GLY A 177 -0.63 10.63 3.57
CA GLY A 177 -1.62 10.62 4.63
C GLY A 177 -1.23 9.81 5.87
N LEU A 178 0.07 9.70 6.13
CA LEU A 178 0.66 8.99 7.29
C LEU A 178 0.92 9.91 8.49
N VAL A 179 0.59 11.19 8.40
CA VAL A 179 0.71 12.15 9.50
C VAL A 179 -0.60 12.28 10.28
N PRO A 180 -0.55 12.55 11.60
CA PRO A 180 -1.73 12.77 12.39
C PRO A 180 -2.55 13.95 11.88
N ARG A 181 -3.88 13.86 11.96
CA ARG A 181 -4.76 15.02 11.85
C ARG A 181 -4.64 15.84 13.12
N GLN A 182 -4.69 17.14 12.99
CA GLN A 182 -4.73 18.04 14.12
C GLN A 182 -6.13 18.67 14.23
N ALA A 183 -6.67 18.67 15.42
CA ALA A 183 -7.84 19.45 15.80
C ALA A 183 -7.41 20.41 16.91
N THR A 184 -7.44 21.70 16.64
CA THR A 184 -7.06 22.73 17.62
C THR A 184 -8.28 23.58 17.90
N THR A 185 -8.66 23.65 19.18
CA THR A 185 -9.76 24.49 19.65
C THR A 185 -9.27 25.27 20.86
N GLY A 186 -9.46 26.57 20.87
CA GLY A 186 -9.02 27.44 21.97
C GLY A 186 -7.52 27.35 22.26
N GLY A 187 -6.68 27.27 21.23
CA GLY A 187 -5.22 27.18 21.36
C GLY A 187 -4.69 25.83 21.85
N LYS A 188 -5.55 24.84 22.17
CA LYS A 188 -5.13 23.52 22.66
C LYS A 188 -5.02 22.54 21.50
N PRO A 189 -3.80 22.12 21.07
CA PRO A 189 -3.63 21.17 19.97
C PRO A 189 -4.01 19.75 20.43
N ARG A 190 -4.88 19.09 19.66
CA ARG A 190 -5.21 17.66 19.82
C ARG A 190 -4.81 16.91 18.57
N LEU A 191 -3.91 15.93 18.71
CA LEU A 191 -3.57 15.02 17.62
C LEU A 191 -4.57 13.86 17.57
N LEU A 192 -5.08 13.59 16.37
CA LEU A 192 -6.00 12.50 16.07
C LEU A 192 -5.26 11.39 15.31
N GLY A 193 -5.98 10.37 14.87
CA GLY A 193 -5.44 9.35 13.96
C GLY A 193 -4.89 9.95 12.66
N ILE A 194 -4.15 9.17 11.87
CA ILE A 194 -3.56 9.63 10.61
C ILE A 194 -4.61 10.23 9.67
N SER A 195 -4.17 11.18 8.83
CA SER A 195 -5.07 11.93 7.94
C SER A 195 -5.77 11.05 6.90
N LYS A 196 -5.13 9.95 6.49
CA LYS A 196 -5.58 9.04 5.42
C LYS A 196 -5.81 9.75 4.07
N ARG A 197 -5.34 10.98 3.90
CA ARG A 197 -5.37 11.73 2.64
C ARG A 197 -4.38 11.13 1.64
N GLY A 198 -4.52 11.50 0.37
CA GLY A 198 -3.60 11.09 -0.70
C GLY A 198 -3.71 9.62 -1.09
N ASN A 199 -2.64 9.08 -1.65
CA ASN A 199 -2.64 7.78 -2.32
C ASN A 199 -2.86 6.61 -1.35
N LYS A 200 -4.06 6.03 -1.42
CA LYS A 200 -4.49 4.90 -0.56
C LYS A 200 -3.67 3.63 -0.81
N TYR A 201 -3.29 3.39 -2.08
CA TYR A 201 -2.54 2.20 -2.47
C TYR A 201 -1.12 2.22 -1.90
N LEU A 202 -0.37 3.31 -2.10
CA LEU A 202 0.99 3.46 -1.56
C LEU A 202 1.00 3.40 -0.03
N ARG A 203 0.04 4.05 0.62
CA ARG A 203 -0.11 3.97 2.08
C ARG A 203 -0.34 2.54 2.54
N LYS A 204 -1.21 1.77 1.86
CA LYS A 204 -1.43 0.35 2.13
C LYS A 204 -0.12 -0.44 2.02
N LEU A 205 0.62 -0.29 0.93
CA LEU A 205 1.88 -0.98 0.69
C LEU A 205 2.92 -0.67 1.77
N LEU A 206 3.09 0.61 2.13
CA LEU A 206 4.04 1.03 3.18
C LEU A 206 3.67 0.48 4.55
N ILE A 207 2.39 0.45 4.91
CA ILE A 207 1.93 -0.14 6.17
C ILE A 207 2.18 -1.65 6.19
N HIS A 208 1.93 -2.36 5.08
CA HIS A 208 2.23 -3.79 4.99
C HIS A 208 3.73 -4.06 5.07
N GLY A 209 4.56 -3.28 4.37
CA GLY A 209 6.01 -3.39 4.44
C GLY A 209 6.54 -3.12 5.85
N ALA A 210 6.05 -2.06 6.51
CA ALA A 210 6.37 -1.75 7.89
C ALA A 210 5.99 -2.90 8.85
N ARG A 211 4.80 -3.48 8.68
CA ARG A 211 4.33 -4.61 9.49
C ARG A 211 5.23 -5.84 9.32
N ALA A 212 5.62 -6.15 8.09
CA ALA A 212 6.50 -7.28 7.80
C ALA A 212 7.91 -7.09 8.35
N ALA A 213 8.47 -5.88 8.26
CA ALA A 213 9.82 -5.58 8.72
C ALA A 213 9.92 -5.34 10.25
N MET A 214 8.83 -4.95 10.90
CA MET A 214 8.85 -4.55 12.32
C MET A 214 9.48 -5.60 13.25
N PRO A 215 9.16 -6.92 13.17
CA PRO A 215 9.72 -7.91 14.09
C PRO A 215 11.24 -8.06 13.97
N SER A 216 11.78 -8.05 12.75
CA SER A 216 13.22 -8.15 12.49
C SER A 216 13.95 -6.86 12.88
N LEU A 217 13.39 -5.71 12.55
CA LEU A 217 13.95 -4.41 12.93
C LEU A 217 13.97 -4.20 14.44
N ALA A 218 12.92 -4.60 15.16
CA ALA A 218 12.87 -4.47 16.61
C ALA A 218 13.95 -5.31 17.32
N ARG A 219 14.39 -6.40 16.71
CA ARG A 219 15.49 -7.24 17.24
C ARG A 219 16.89 -6.74 16.87
N SER A 220 16.99 -5.82 15.90
CA SER A 220 18.29 -5.32 15.44
C SER A 220 18.93 -4.37 16.44
N GLY A 221 20.28 -4.33 16.47
CA GLY A 221 21.10 -3.37 17.24
C GLY A 221 21.14 -1.96 16.66
N THR A 222 20.40 -1.69 15.58
CA THR A 222 20.41 -0.40 14.89
C THR A 222 19.66 0.69 15.65
N ALA A 223 19.95 1.96 15.34
CA ALA A 223 19.22 3.11 15.87
C ALA A 223 17.71 3.04 15.57
N LEU A 224 17.33 2.50 14.40
CA LEU A 224 15.94 2.26 14.04
C LEU A 224 15.30 1.19 14.94
N GLY A 225 16.04 0.12 15.25
CA GLY A 225 15.59 -0.93 16.16
C GLY A 225 15.40 -0.43 17.58
N ALA A 226 16.35 0.37 18.11
CA ALA A 226 16.22 1.00 19.43
C ALA A 226 14.99 1.92 19.51
N TRP A 227 14.77 2.74 18.50
CA TRP A 227 13.57 3.58 18.39
C TRP A 227 12.28 2.76 18.37
N LEU A 228 12.24 1.63 17.63
CA LEU A 228 11.08 0.74 17.59
C LEU A 228 10.78 0.10 18.94
N ARG A 229 11.80 -0.40 19.64
CA ARG A 229 11.65 -0.97 21.01
C ARG A 229 11.05 0.07 21.96
N GLY A 230 11.57 1.30 21.94
CA GLY A 230 11.03 2.40 22.76
C GLY A 230 9.57 2.73 22.46
N LEU A 231 9.10 2.58 21.19
CA LEU A 231 7.70 2.74 20.84
C LEU A 231 6.84 1.55 21.27
N LEU A 232 7.31 0.32 21.05
CA LEU A 232 6.60 -0.90 21.43
C LEU A 232 6.37 -1.02 22.94
N ALA A 233 7.26 -0.43 23.76
CA ALA A 233 7.11 -0.39 25.21
C ALA A 233 5.93 0.47 25.69
N ARG A 234 5.42 1.41 24.86
CA ARG A 234 4.42 2.42 25.28
C ARG A 234 3.22 2.55 24.36
N ALA A 235 3.18 1.84 23.23
CA ALA A 235 2.11 1.98 22.25
C ALA A 235 1.71 0.63 21.66
N HIS A 236 0.42 0.52 21.31
CA HIS A 236 -0.10 -0.68 20.67
C HIS A 236 0.62 -0.97 19.34
N PRO A 237 0.97 -2.24 19.00
CA PRO A 237 1.73 -2.59 17.80
C PRO A 237 1.18 -2.00 16.48
N ASN A 238 -0.13 -1.89 16.32
CA ASN A 238 -0.71 -1.28 15.13
C ASN A 238 -0.39 0.22 15.00
N ILE A 239 -0.25 0.95 16.11
CA ILE A 239 0.20 2.36 16.13
C ILE A 239 1.66 2.42 15.72
N VAL A 240 2.49 1.52 16.27
CA VAL A 240 3.92 1.44 15.95
C VAL A 240 4.15 1.12 14.47
N VAL A 241 3.39 0.19 13.88
CA VAL A 241 3.44 -0.10 12.44
C VAL A 241 3.19 1.15 11.61
N VAL A 242 2.18 1.95 11.96
CA VAL A 242 1.88 3.20 11.22
C VAL A 242 2.98 4.25 11.42
N ALA A 243 3.54 4.36 12.62
CA ALA A 243 4.68 5.24 12.89
C ALA A 243 5.93 4.80 12.09
N LEU A 244 6.17 3.50 12.00
CA LEU A 244 7.24 2.94 11.17
C LEU A 244 6.99 3.24 9.68
N ALA A 245 5.76 3.05 9.18
CA ALA A 245 5.41 3.38 7.79
C ALA A 245 5.67 4.87 7.47
N ASN A 246 5.35 5.78 8.40
CA ASN A 246 5.69 7.20 8.27
C ASN A 246 7.22 7.41 8.21
N LYS A 247 7.98 6.74 9.07
CA LYS A 247 9.44 6.84 9.07
C LYS A 247 10.03 6.26 7.79
N LEU A 248 9.52 5.12 7.30
CA LEU A 248 9.93 4.52 6.01
C LEU A 248 9.66 5.48 4.84
N ALA A 249 8.50 6.14 4.80
CA ALA A 249 8.21 7.14 3.77
C ALA A 249 9.26 8.27 3.75
N ARG A 250 9.73 8.72 4.90
CA ARG A 250 10.78 9.75 5.02
C ARG A 250 12.14 9.23 4.58
N ILE A 251 12.46 7.96 4.86
CA ILE A 251 13.68 7.30 4.41
C ILE A 251 13.64 7.12 2.87
N VAL A 252 12.51 6.67 2.32
CA VAL A 252 12.28 6.56 0.87
C VAL A 252 12.59 7.89 0.17
N TRP A 253 12.05 8.99 0.68
CA TRP A 253 12.35 10.31 0.14
C TRP A 253 13.85 10.63 0.16
N ALA A 254 14.52 10.36 1.28
CA ALA A 254 15.95 10.63 1.41
C ALA A 254 16.80 9.81 0.45
N VAL A 255 16.49 8.52 0.30
CA VAL A 255 17.17 7.61 -0.64
C VAL A 255 17.00 8.09 -2.09
N LEU A 256 15.79 8.43 -2.50
CA LEU A 256 15.52 8.94 -3.85
C LEU A 256 16.19 10.30 -4.09
N ARG A 257 16.00 11.25 -3.16
CA ARG A 257 16.50 12.63 -3.30
C ARG A 257 18.00 12.72 -3.35
N HIS A 258 18.71 11.88 -2.61
CA HIS A 258 20.17 11.90 -2.53
C HIS A 258 20.84 10.84 -3.42
N GLY A 259 20.06 9.96 -4.07
CA GLY A 259 20.60 8.92 -4.95
C GLY A 259 21.49 7.90 -4.23
N ARG A 260 21.32 7.71 -2.91
CA ARG A 260 22.14 6.81 -2.08
C ARG A 260 21.32 5.61 -1.61
N GLU A 261 21.98 4.49 -1.40
CA GLU A 261 21.38 3.32 -0.77
C GLU A 261 21.10 3.56 0.71
N PHE A 262 20.21 2.75 1.27
CA PHE A 262 19.92 2.81 2.71
C PHE A 262 21.05 2.19 3.51
N GLU A 263 21.70 3.00 4.34
CA GLU A 263 22.74 2.56 5.26
C GLU A 263 22.14 2.29 6.65
N ARG A 264 22.50 1.15 7.22
CA ARG A 264 22.11 0.79 8.59
C ARG A 264 23.09 1.50 9.53
N THR A 265 22.57 2.44 10.31
CA THR A 265 23.37 3.08 11.37
C THR A 265 23.23 2.25 12.64
N ASP A 266 24.31 1.63 13.07
CA ASP A 266 24.36 0.94 14.36
C ASP A 266 24.35 1.95 15.52
N VAL A 267 23.80 1.55 16.64
CA VAL A 267 23.94 2.34 17.87
C VAL A 267 25.41 2.19 18.30
N VAL A 268 26.19 3.25 18.10
CA VAL A 268 27.51 3.33 18.74
C VAL A 268 27.24 3.29 20.25
N ALA A 269 27.64 2.22 20.91
CA ALA A 269 27.65 2.18 22.35
C ALA A 269 28.57 3.32 22.81
N SER A 270 27.99 4.39 23.34
CA SER A 270 28.77 5.39 24.08
C SER A 270 29.35 4.67 25.29
N ALA A 271 30.67 4.47 25.22
CA ALA A 271 31.47 3.96 26.32
C ALA A 271 31.44 4.93 27.51
#